data_5decc27f0ab3ac2d12e383fb3b266409
#
_entry.id   5decc27f0ab3ac2d12e383fb3b266409
#
_cell.length_a   1.000
_cell.length_b   1.000
_cell.length_c   1.000
_cell.angle_alpha   90.00
_cell.angle_beta   90.00
_cell.angle_gamma   90.00
#
_symmetry.space_group_name_H-M   'P 1'
#
loop_
_entity.id
_entity.type
_entity.pdbx_description
1 polymer ?
#
loop_
_entity_poly.entity_id
_entity_poly.type
_entity_poly.pdbx_seq_one_letter_code
_entity_poly.pdbx_strand_id
1 'polypeptide(L)'
;IWSDKFNIGPFYVNEHITLANSCVRGAPEPFDHSSAYGWKENLMIELICDHAQKLSPSAVSPEKPFSGIHHVAWIAPDFEAECQALENQDCLKVLSAQNGNESGMKLAWFDPQNGMNHFYEIYEDTDDIREFYAFLSGKAKNWDGLNPVRDMSG
;
A
#
# COMPACT_ATOMS: atom_id res chain seq x y z
N ILE A 1 -10.67 -8.66 14.26
CA ILE A 1 -10.64 -7.36 14.99
C ILE A 1 -11.20 -6.25 14.09
N TRP A 2 -10.67 -6.02 12.89
CA TRP A 2 -11.12 -4.92 12.01
C TRP A 2 -12.58 -5.09 11.59
N SER A 3 -12.96 -6.28 11.18
CA SER A 3 -14.34 -6.59 10.78
C SER A 3 -15.31 -6.55 11.96
N ASP A 4 -14.96 -7.23 13.06
CA ASP A 4 -15.87 -7.41 14.20
C ASP A 4 -16.06 -6.14 15.03
N LYS A 5 -14.97 -5.37 15.23
CA LYS A 5 -15.01 -4.17 16.10
C LYS A 5 -15.32 -2.89 15.37
N PHE A 6 -14.90 -2.77 14.12
CA PHE A 6 -14.99 -1.51 13.37
C PHE A 6 -15.92 -1.60 12.15
N ASN A 7 -16.48 -2.79 11.89
CA ASN A 7 -17.32 -3.04 10.72
C ASN A 7 -16.64 -2.59 9.42
N ILE A 8 -15.38 -3.03 9.26
CA ILE A 8 -14.56 -2.79 8.07
C ILE A 8 -14.42 -4.10 7.33
N GLY A 9 -14.79 -4.12 6.04
CA GLY A 9 -14.67 -5.31 5.21
C GLY A 9 -15.69 -5.36 4.07
N PRO A 10 -15.72 -6.45 3.32
CA PRO A 10 -14.80 -7.60 3.47
C PRO A 10 -13.37 -7.21 3.12
N PHE A 11 -12.37 -7.88 3.72
CA PHE A 11 -10.96 -7.73 3.32
C PHE A 11 -10.64 -8.72 2.20
N TYR A 12 -10.03 -8.21 1.14
CA TYR A 12 -9.49 -9.01 0.04
C TYR A 12 -7.99 -9.18 0.21
N VAL A 13 -7.54 -10.42 0.29
CA VAL A 13 -6.14 -10.76 0.53
C VAL A 13 -5.43 -11.03 -0.79
N ASN A 14 -4.26 -10.44 -0.95
CA ASN A 14 -3.31 -10.73 -2.00
C ASN A 14 -1.98 -11.11 -1.37
N GLU A 15 -1.59 -12.37 -1.50
CA GLU A 15 -0.37 -12.89 -0.89
C GLU A 15 0.79 -12.83 -1.88
N HIS A 16 1.99 -12.51 -1.38
CA HIS A 16 3.24 -12.46 -2.15
C HIS A 16 3.11 -11.61 -3.42
N ILE A 17 2.74 -10.34 -3.22
CA ILE A 17 2.55 -9.39 -4.33
C ILE A 17 3.87 -9.23 -5.09
N THR A 18 3.81 -9.48 -6.39
CA THR A 18 4.95 -9.33 -7.28
C THR A 18 5.00 -7.91 -7.83
N LEU A 19 6.08 -7.22 -7.54
CA LEU A 19 6.39 -5.92 -8.11
C LEU A 19 7.51 -6.05 -9.16
N ALA A 20 7.32 -5.43 -10.31
CA ALA A 20 8.33 -5.34 -11.35
C ALA A 20 9.24 -4.12 -11.10
N ASN A 21 10.48 -4.20 -11.57
CA ASN A 21 11.45 -3.10 -11.55
C ASN A 21 11.62 -2.46 -10.17
N SER A 22 11.45 -3.24 -9.10
CA SER A 22 11.54 -2.73 -7.74
C SER A 22 12.96 -2.30 -7.38
N CYS A 23 13.03 -1.14 -6.73
CA CYS A 23 14.26 -0.53 -6.25
C CYS A 23 14.05 -0.09 -4.80
N VAL A 24 14.77 -0.70 -3.88
CA VAL A 24 14.68 -0.43 -2.44
C VAL A 24 15.88 0.42 -2.04
N ARG A 25 15.65 1.63 -1.49
CA ARG A 25 16.69 2.58 -1.05
C ARG A 25 17.77 2.83 -2.10
N GLY A 26 17.37 2.90 -3.38
CA GLY A 26 18.27 3.17 -4.50
C GLY A 26 18.97 1.93 -5.10
N ALA A 27 18.75 0.74 -4.58
CA ALA A 27 19.31 -0.50 -5.10
C ALA A 27 18.21 -1.38 -5.75
N PRO A 28 18.45 -1.96 -6.94
CA PRO A 28 17.55 -2.96 -7.51
C PRO A 28 17.42 -4.15 -6.55
N GLU A 29 16.25 -4.33 -5.98
CA GLU A 29 15.99 -5.37 -4.99
C GLU A 29 14.52 -5.75 -5.02
N PRO A 30 14.15 -7.05 -4.96
CA PRO A 30 12.77 -7.48 -4.86
C PRO A 30 12.17 -7.07 -3.50
N PHE A 31 10.90 -6.62 -3.55
CA PHE A 31 10.11 -6.35 -2.37
C PHE A 31 8.94 -7.32 -2.34
N ASP A 32 8.97 -8.24 -1.37
CA ASP A 32 7.95 -9.28 -1.17
C ASP A 32 7.07 -8.91 0.04
N HIS A 33 5.81 -8.67 -0.23
CA HIS A 33 4.82 -8.35 0.78
C HIS A 33 3.47 -8.99 0.46
N SER A 34 2.63 -9.09 1.47
CA SER A 34 1.22 -9.44 1.31
C SER A 34 0.35 -8.34 1.87
N SER A 35 -0.81 -8.14 1.27
CA SER A 35 -1.74 -7.11 1.71
C SER A 35 -3.17 -7.63 1.78
N ALA A 36 -3.92 -7.09 2.74
CA ALA A 36 -5.35 -7.29 2.85
C ALA A 36 -6.05 -5.93 2.75
N TYR A 37 -6.91 -5.78 1.77
CA TYR A 37 -7.57 -4.52 1.42
C TYR A 37 -9.03 -4.53 1.84
N GLY A 38 -9.41 -3.59 2.70
CA GLY A 38 -10.78 -3.36 3.13
C GLY A 38 -11.20 -1.91 2.86
N TRP A 39 -12.49 -1.62 3.07
CA TRP A 39 -13.02 -0.29 2.80
C TRP A 39 -13.93 0.18 3.94
N LYS A 40 -13.81 1.45 4.31
CA LYS A 40 -14.70 2.11 5.27
C LYS A 40 -15.04 3.51 4.79
N GLU A 41 -16.33 3.76 4.54
CA GLU A 41 -16.81 5.05 4.03
C GLU A 41 -16.08 5.50 2.76
N ASN A 42 -15.15 6.45 2.87
CA ASN A 42 -14.35 6.96 1.76
C ASN A 42 -12.86 6.61 1.89
N LEU A 43 -12.53 5.65 2.75
CA LEU A 43 -11.15 5.27 3.04
C LEU A 43 -10.90 3.81 2.74
N MET A 44 -9.88 3.54 1.94
CA MET A 44 -9.31 2.21 1.79
C MET A 44 -8.37 1.93 2.98
N ILE A 45 -8.52 0.76 3.58
CA ILE A 45 -7.67 0.28 4.66
C ILE A 45 -6.84 -0.88 4.11
N GLU A 46 -5.54 -0.72 4.13
CA GLU A 46 -4.60 -1.78 3.80
C GLU A 46 -3.89 -2.30 5.06
N LEU A 47 -3.91 -3.61 5.24
CA LEU A 47 -3.12 -4.32 6.24
C LEU A 47 -1.96 -4.98 5.51
N ILE A 48 -0.76 -4.47 5.71
CA ILE A 48 0.44 -4.93 5.01
C ILE A 48 1.31 -5.83 5.88
N CYS A 49 1.89 -6.85 5.27
CA CYS A 49 2.92 -7.71 5.84
C CYS A 49 4.16 -7.69 4.94
N ASP A 50 5.22 -7.02 5.36
CA ASP A 50 6.54 -7.07 4.72
C ASP A 50 7.26 -8.34 5.18
N HIS A 51 7.37 -9.35 4.31
CA HIS A 51 7.95 -10.65 4.64
C HIS A 51 9.43 -10.59 5.00
N ALA A 52 10.16 -9.66 4.41
CA ALA A 52 11.58 -9.48 4.66
C ALA A 52 11.89 -8.41 5.72
N GLN A 53 10.87 -7.70 6.21
CA GLN A 53 10.98 -6.58 7.16
C GLN A 53 11.98 -5.49 6.72
N LYS A 54 12.06 -5.24 5.40
CA LYS A 54 13.02 -4.31 4.80
C LYS A 54 12.57 -2.86 4.85
N LEU A 55 11.28 -2.64 4.75
CA LEU A 55 10.66 -1.33 4.67
C LEU A 55 9.70 -1.12 5.85
N SER A 56 10.27 -0.76 7.00
CA SER A 56 9.53 -0.27 8.15
C SER A 56 9.77 1.22 8.33
N PRO A 57 8.73 2.04 8.60
CA PRO A 57 8.86 3.49 8.79
C PRO A 57 9.75 3.90 9.96
N SER A 58 9.85 3.06 10.97
CA SER A 58 10.80 3.23 12.06
C SER A 58 11.86 2.16 11.99
N ALA A 59 13.10 2.48 12.37
CA ALA A 59 14.17 1.53 12.58
C ALA A 59 13.82 0.64 13.80
N VAL A 60 12.87 -0.27 13.60
CA VAL A 60 12.46 -1.22 14.64
C VAL A 60 13.54 -2.29 14.72
N SER A 61 13.89 -2.65 15.94
CA SER A 61 14.77 -3.81 16.18
C SER A 61 14.22 -5.04 15.44
N PRO A 62 15.06 -5.87 14.82
CA PRO A 62 14.63 -7.12 14.19
C PRO A 62 13.80 -8.03 15.12
N GLU A 63 13.89 -7.82 16.43
CA GLU A 63 13.19 -8.57 17.45
C GLU A 63 11.74 -8.10 17.67
N LYS A 64 11.36 -6.95 17.12
CA LYS A 64 10.00 -6.41 17.24
C LYS A 64 9.49 -5.98 15.88
N PRO A 65 8.58 -6.75 15.28
CA PRO A 65 7.96 -6.34 14.02
C PRO A 65 7.24 -4.99 14.19
N PHE A 66 7.28 -4.18 13.14
CA PHE A 66 6.59 -2.90 13.13
C PHE A 66 5.09 -3.09 13.38
N SER A 67 4.54 -2.23 14.21
CA SER A 67 3.10 -2.16 14.45
C SER A 67 2.68 -0.70 14.54
N GLY A 68 1.85 -0.26 13.64
CA GLY A 68 1.41 1.14 13.56
C GLY A 68 0.91 1.49 12.16
N ILE A 69 0.80 2.78 11.89
CA ILE A 69 0.51 3.27 10.53
C ILE A 69 1.77 3.10 9.69
N HIS A 70 1.70 2.23 8.67
CA HIS A 70 2.82 1.96 7.78
C HIS A 70 2.98 3.05 6.73
N HIS A 71 1.91 3.41 6.06
CA HIS A 71 1.88 4.45 5.04
C HIS A 71 0.54 5.14 4.96
N VAL A 72 0.54 6.30 4.30
CA VAL A 72 -0.64 7.00 3.80
C VAL A 72 -0.46 7.12 2.29
N ALA A 73 -1.49 6.78 1.52
CA ALA A 73 -1.39 6.70 0.07
C ALA A 73 -2.36 7.65 -0.64
N TRP A 74 -1.95 8.14 -1.81
CA TRP A 74 -2.84 8.86 -2.73
C TRP A 74 -2.47 8.60 -4.19
N ILE A 75 -3.45 8.82 -5.07
CA ILE A 75 -3.28 8.71 -6.51
C ILE A 75 -2.89 10.09 -7.03
N ALA A 76 -1.77 10.16 -7.74
CA ALA A 76 -1.24 11.40 -8.31
C ALA A 76 -1.60 11.51 -9.80
N PRO A 77 -2.30 12.56 -10.22
CA PRO A 77 -2.59 12.81 -11.64
C PRO A 77 -1.33 12.96 -12.51
N ASP A 78 -0.24 13.45 -11.92
CA ASP A 78 1.08 13.50 -12.52
C ASP A 78 2.08 12.87 -11.54
N PHE A 79 2.33 11.59 -11.72
CA PHE A 79 3.17 10.78 -10.84
C PHE A 79 4.60 11.33 -10.71
N GLU A 80 5.21 11.72 -11.84
CA GLU A 80 6.60 12.19 -11.84
C GLU A 80 6.72 13.56 -11.16
N ALA A 81 5.77 14.45 -11.43
CA ALA A 81 5.75 15.77 -10.78
C ALA A 81 5.54 15.64 -9.27
N GLU A 82 4.67 14.74 -8.82
CA GLU A 82 4.42 14.50 -7.39
C GLU A 82 5.65 13.90 -6.70
N CYS A 83 6.29 12.91 -7.31
CA CYS A 83 7.54 12.35 -6.79
C CYS A 83 8.63 13.43 -6.66
N GLN A 84 8.80 14.27 -7.70
CA GLN A 84 9.77 15.35 -7.66
C GLN A 84 9.44 16.40 -6.58
N ALA A 85 8.16 16.69 -6.37
CA ALA A 85 7.73 17.63 -5.32
C ALA A 85 8.08 17.11 -3.92
N LEU A 86 7.92 15.81 -3.67
CA LEU A 86 8.32 15.18 -2.40
C LEU A 86 9.84 15.17 -2.22
N GLU A 87 10.60 14.87 -3.26
CA GLU A 87 12.08 14.95 -3.21
C GLU A 87 12.57 16.37 -2.91
N ASN A 88 11.94 17.40 -3.49
CA ASN A 88 12.23 18.80 -3.22
C ASN A 88 11.89 19.24 -1.78
N GLN A 89 11.11 18.45 -1.05
CA GLN A 89 10.78 18.62 0.36
C GLN A 89 11.62 17.73 1.29
N ASP A 90 12.75 17.24 0.78
CA ASP A 90 13.68 16.36 1.50
C ASP A 90 13.07 15.01 1.93
N CYS A 91 11.96 14.58 1.29
CA CYS A 91 11.45 13.23 1.48
C CYS A 91 12.38 12.23 0.79
N LEU A 92 12.75 11.18 1.50
CA LEU A 92 13.65 10.15 0.97
C LEU A 92 12.84 9.04 0.28
N LYS A 93 13.05 8.84 -1.02
CA LYS A 93 12.44 7.72 -1.74
C LYS A 93 13.02 6.39 -1.25
N VAL A 94 12.19 5.57 -0.63
CA VAL A 94 12.57 4.27 -0.04
C VAL A 94 12.17 3.08 -0.89
N LEU A 95 11.15 3.23 -1.74
CA LEU A 95 10.72 2.23 -2.72
C LEU A 95 10.30 2.94 -4.02
N SER A 96 10.67 2.38 -5.14
CA SER A 96 10.02 2.60 -6.42
C SER A 96 9.81 1.27 -7.12
N ALA A 97 8.66 1.09 -7.75
CA ALA A 97 8.32 -0.16 -8.42
C ALA A 97 7.20 0.04 -9.46
N GLN A 98 6.88 -1.03 -10.14
CA GLN A 98 5.71 -1.12 -11.01
C GLN A 98 4.88 -2.32 -10.59
N ASN A 99 3.56 -2.20 -10.71
CA ASN A 99 2.70 -3.37 -10.56
C ASN A 99 3.10 -4.43 -11.58
N GLY A 100 3.17 -5.68 -11.14
CA GLY A 100 3.58 -6.81 -11.99
C GLY A 100 2.53 -7.25 -13.03
N ASN A 101 1.36 -6.60 -13.07
CA ASN A 101 0.33 -6.85 -14.09
C ASN A 101 0.66 -6.15 -15.43
N GLU A 102 -0.23 -6.31 -16.42
CA GLU A 102 -0.06 -5.73 -17.76
C GLU A 102 -0.05 -4.19 -17.77
N SER A 103 -0.70 -3.54 -16.78
CA SER A 103 -0.72 -2.08 -16.72
C SER A 103 0.64 -1.48 -16.42
N GLY A 104 1.47 -2.18 -15.65
CA GLY A 104 2.76 -1.68 -15.22
C GLY A 104 2.67 -0.38 -14.42
N MET A 105 1.52 -0.12 -13.74
CA MET A 105 1.28 1.08 -12.93
C MET A 105 2.44 1.34 -11.98
N LYS A 106 2.96 2.55 -12.00
CA LYS A 106 4.06 2.95 -11.11
C LYS A 106 3.56 3.23 -9.70
N LEU A 107 4.42 2.93 -8.74
CA LEU A 107 4.25 3.31 -7.35
C LEU A 107 5.59 3.71 -6.72
N ALA A 108 5.54 4.55 -5.70
CA ALA A 108 6.73 4.94 -4.95
C ALA A 108 6.38 5.22 -3.48
N TRP A 109 7.28 4.84 -2.58
CA TRP A 109 7.19 5.17 -1.16
C TRP A 109 8.27 6.15 -0.76
N PHE A 110 7.89 7.13 0.05
CA PHE A 110 8.76 8.17 0.56
C PHE A 110 8.75 8.20 2.08
N ASP A 111 9.93 8.28 2.68
CA ASP A 111 10.07 8.62 4.08
C ASP A 111 10.12 10.16 4.21
N PRO A 112 9.13 10.77 4.87
CA PRO A 112 9.06 12.23 4.98
C PRO A 112 10.12 12.83 5.89
N GLN A 113 10.92 12.04 6.57
CA GLN A 113 12.01 12.49 7.47
C GLN A 113 11.57 13.48 8.57
N ASN A 114 10.28 13.54 8.87
CA ASN A 114 9.67 14.51 9.79
C ASN A 114 9.31 13.92 11.17
N GLY A 115 9.75 12.70 11.46
CA GLY A 115 9.50 12.00 12.73
C GLY A 115 8.09 11.42 12.89
N MET A 116 7.26 11.44 11.85
CA MET A 116 5.88 10.90 11.90
C MET A 116 5.81 9.38 11.70
N ASN A 117 6.90 8.68 11.61
CA ASN A 117 7.01 7.23 11.57
C ASN A 117 6.00 6.51 10.64
N HIS A 118 5.75 7.07 9.46
CA HIS A 118 5.00 6.42 8.39
C HIS A 118 5.50 6.92 7.04
N PHE A 119 5.32 6.11 6.01
CA PHE A 119 5.66 6.48 4.64
C PHE A 119 4.52 7.22 3.94
N TYR A 120 4.85 7.95 2.89
CA TYR A 120 3.92 8.40 1.87
C TYR A 120 4.02 7.45 0.69
N GLU A 121 2.88 6.96 0.21
CA GLU A 121 2.80 6.13 -0.99
C GLU A 121 2.10 6.89 -2.10
N ILE A 122 2.73 6.92 -3.27
CA ILE A 122 2.19 7.57 -4.46
C ILE A 122 1.88 6.50 -5.50
N TYR A 123 0.65 6.52 -6.00
CA TYR A 123 0.24 5.71 -7.14
C TYR A 123 0.11 6.58 -8.39
N GLU A 124 0.58 6.05 -9.51
CA GLU A 124 0.26 6.58 -10.82
C GLU A 124 -1.25 6.47 -11.07
N ASP A 125 -1.86 7.53 -11.62
CA ASP A 125 -3.28 7.56 -11.93
C ASP A 125 -3.57 6.73 -13.19
N THR A 126 -4.03 5.50 -13.00
CA THR A 126 -4.41 4.57 -14.05
C THR A 126 -5.84 4.08 -13.87
N ASP A 127 -6.46 3.57 -14.93
CA ASP A 127 -7.79 2.98 -14.83
C ASP A 127 -7.80 1.79 -13.87
N ASP A 128 -6.75 0.97 -13.85
CA ASP A 128 -6.61 -0.20 -12.97
C ASP A 128 -6.75 0.16 -11.48
N ILE A 129 -6.03 1.19 -11.00
CA ILE A 129 -6.11 1.59 -9.59
C ILE A 129 -7.48 2.17 -9.24
N ARG A 130 -8.09 2.90 -10.18
CA ARG A 130 -9.45 3.43 -10.00
C ARG A 130 -10.49 2.32 -9.95
N GLU A 131 -10.40 1.34 -10.85
CA GLU A 131 -11.29 0.17 -10.86
C GLU A 131 -11.11 -0.69 -9.61
N PHE A 132 -9.89 -0.88 -9.13
CA PHE A 132 -9.59 -1.56 -7.88
C PHE A 132 -10.26 -0.88 -6.68
N TYR A 133 -10.15 0.43 -6.56
CA TYR A 133 -10.80 1.20 -5.49
C TYR A 133 -12.33 1.14 -5.60
N ALA A 134 -12.86 1.25 -6.81
CA ALA A 134 -14.30 1.13 -7.06
C ALA A 134 -14.82 -0.28 -6.70
N PHE A 135 -14.06 -1.33 -7.02
CA PHE A 135 -14.37 -2.69 -6.62
C PHE A 135 -14.47 -2.83 -5.11
N LEU A 136 -13.44 -2.42 -4.36
CA LEU A 136 -13.41 -2.51 -2.90
C LEU A 136 -14.57 -1.72 -2.25
N SER A 137 -14.77 -0.48 -2.69
CA SER A 137 -15.87 0.38 -2.24
C SER A 137 -17.24 -0.27 -2.50
N GLY A 138 -17.44 -0.81 -3.71
CA GLY A 138 -18.67 -1.49 -4.09
C GLY A 138 -18.95 -2.73 -3.24
N LYS A 139 -17.90 -3.52 -2.94
CA LYS A 139 -18.03 -4.73 -2.10
C LYS A 139 -18.35 -4.41 -0.64
N ALA A 140 -17.77 -3.34 -0.11
CA ALA A 140 -18.01 -2.91 1.27
C ALA A 140 -19.41 -2.33 1.47
N LYS A 141 -19.93 -1.59 0.49
CA LYS A 141 -21.24 -0.90 0.58
C LYS A 141 -22.41 -1.84 0.88
N ASN A 142 -22.37 -3.07 0.38
CA ASN A 142 -23.44 -4.06 0.51
C ASN A 142 -22.99 -5.28 1.32
N TRP A 143 -21.95 -5.16 2.10
CA TRP A 143 -21.43 -6.28 2.88
C TRP A 143 -22.35 -6.58 4.08
N ASP A 144 -22.72 -7.83 4.22
CA ASP A 144 -23.63 -8.36 5.25
C ASP A 144 -22.91 -8.77 6.55
N GLY A 145 -21.61 -8.54 6.66
CA GLY A 145 -20.78 -8.96 7.78
C GLY A 145 -20.27 -10.41 7.68
N LEU A 146 -20.68 -11.17 6.66
CA LEU A 146 -20.26 -12.56 6.48
C LEU A 146 -18.99 -12.67 5.62
N ASN A 147 -18.22 -13.74 5.85
CA ASN A 147 -16.98 -14.00 5.12
C ASN A 147 -16.07 -12.75 5.07
N PRO A 148 -15.60 -12.27 6.24
CA PRO A 148 -14.89 -11.01 6.35
C PRO A 148 -13.50 -11.01 5.69
N VAL A 149 -12.98 -12.18 5.32
CA VAL A 149 -11.70 -12.35 4.61
C VAL A 149 -11.97 -13.15 3.35
N ARG A 150 -11.51 -12.66 2.23
CA ARG A 150 -11.70 -13.23 0.90
C ARG A 150 -10.38 -13.21 0.13
N ASP A 151 -10.20 -14.15 -0.77
CA ASP A 151 -9.06 -14.16 -1.68
C ASP A 151 -9.32 -13.21 -2.86
N MET A 152 -8.26 -12.54 -3.35
CA MET A 152 -8.34 -11.70 -4.56
C MET A 152 -8.50 -12.54 -5.84
N SER A 153 -8.07 -13.81 -5.81
CA SER A 153 -8.09 -14.73 -6.96
C SER A 153 -9.43 -15.48 -7.13
N GLY A 154 -10.44 -15.17 -6.30
CA GLY A 154 -11.74 -15.81 -6.30
C GLY A 154 -12.79 -15.18 -7.22
#